data_72db886727fd932430e555651d1ae83b
#
_entry.id   72db886727fd932430e555651d1ae83b
#
_cell.length_a   1.000
_cell.length_b   1.000
_cell.length_c   1.000
_cell.angle_alpha   90.00
_cell.angle_beta   90.00
_cell.angle_gamma   90.00
#
_symmetry.space_group_name_H-M   'P 1'
#
loop_
_entity.id
_entity.type
_entity.pdbx_description
1 polymer ?
#
loop_
_entity_poly.entity_id
_entity_poly.type
_entity_poly.pdbx_seq_one_letter_code
_entity_poly.pdbx_strand_id
1 'polypeptide(L)'
;MVAGKIIPPPTKTSIGKLGMIICYDLRFPELSRALASSGSEILVVPSAWVNGPMKEEHWLTLNKSRAIENGCYVIAPDHLGHIYSGRSLAVDPYGKILLDMKKRQGIGYVNISISVVRNTRKKLPLLKNRRTDLYSNFRL
;
A
#
# COMPACT_ATOMS: atom_id res chain seq x y z
N MET A 1 -8.82 21.54 -4.86
CA MET A 1 -8.84 20.25 -4.12
C MET A 1 -8.88 20.59 -2.65
N VAL A 2 -9.78 19.97 -1.87
CA VAL A 2 -9.89 20.21 -0.42
C VAL A 2 -9.22 19.03 0.30
N ALA A 3 -8.37 19.32 1.28
CA ALA A 3 -7.70 18.30 2.07
C ALA A 3 -8.69 17.51 2.94
N GLY A 4 -8.49 16.21 3.07
CA GLY A 4 -9.24 15.38 4.01
C GLY A 4 -8.99 15.80 5.46
N LYS A 5 -10.03 15.68 6.30
CA LYS A 5 -9.93 16.06 7.74
C LYS A 5 -9.70 14.86 8.65
N ILE A 6 -9.92 13.64 8.17
CA ILE A 6 -9.81 12.41 8.96
C ILE A 6 -9.17 11.31 8.11
N ILE A 7 -8.50 10.38 8.78
CA ILE A 7 -8.10 9.10 8.18
C ILE A 7 -9.26 8.13 8.40
N PRO A 8 -9.95 7.68 7.33
CA PRO A 8 -11.06 6.74 7.48
C PRO A 8 -10.56 5.40 8.04
N PRO A 9 -11.32 4.75 8.93
CA PRO A 9 -10.93 3.43 9.42
C PRO A 9 -10.94 2.39 8.31
N PRO A 10 -10.17 1.29 8.45
CA PRO A 10 -10.19 0.21 7.47
C PRO A 10 -11.57 -0.42 7.33
N THR A 11 -12.01 -0.62 6.09
CA THR A 11 -13.28 -1.25 5.76
C THR A 11 -13.18 -2.77 5.86
N LYS A 12 -14.06 -3.40 6.63
CA LYS A 12 -14.16 -4.86 6.73
C LYS A 12 -14.84 -5.41 5.47
N THR A 13 -14.23 -6.42 4.85
CA THR A 13 -14.77 -7.12 3.67
C THR A 13 -14.65 -8.63 3.84
N SER A 14 -15.19 -9.38 2.89
CA SER A 14 -15.05 -10.86 2.86
C SER A 14 -13.61 -11.32 2.65
N ILE A 15 -12.75 -10.50 2.04
CA ILE A 15 -11.35 -10.82 1.73
C ILE A 15 -10.34 -10.24 2.72
N GLY A 16 -10.80 -9.54 3.77
CA GLY A 16 -9.95 -8.90 4.79
C GLY A 16 -10.30 -7.44 5.03
N LYS A 17 -9.53 -6.77 5.88
CA LYS A 17 -9.70 -5.34 6.18
C LYS A 17 -8.90 -4.49 5.20
N LEU A 18 -9.60 -3.65 4.44
CA LEU A 18 -9.03 -2.78 3.42
C LEU A 18 -8.76 -1.38 3.98
N GLY A 19 -7.56 -0.88 3.82
CA GLY A 19 -7.22 0.54 3.93
C GLY A 19 -7.01 1.13 2.54
N MET A 20 -7.40 2.38 2.34
CA MET A 20 -7.24 3.06 1.06
C MET A 20 -6.32 4.26 1.20
N ILE A 21 -5.35 4.36 0.30
CA ILE A 21 -4.51 5.54 0.09
C ILE A 21 -4.56 5.87 -1.41
N ILE A 22 -4.53 7.14 -1.79
CA ILE A 22 -4.81 7.52 -3.17
C ILE A 22 -3.57 8.14 -3.82
N CYS A 23 -3.05 7.49 -4.87
CA CYS A 23 -2.02 8.03 -5.77
C CYS A 23 -0.84 8.66 -5.01
N TYR A 24 -0.79 9.98 -4.90
CA TYR A 24 0.29 10.74 -4.28
C TYR A 24 0.49 10.40 -2.79
N ASP A 25 -0.57 9.96 -2.08
CA ASP A 25 -0.50 9.53 -0.68
C ASP A 25 0.49 8.38 -0.48
N LEU A 26 0.77 7.61 -1.53
CA LEU A 26 1.77 6.54 -1.50
C LEU A 26 3.15 7.04 -1.05
N ARG A 27 3.47 8.33 -1.23
CA ARG A 27 4.73 8.93 -0.83
C ARG A 27 4.87 9.12 0.67
N PHE A 28 3.76 9.13 1.39
CA PHE A 28 3.70 9.41 2.82
C PHE A 28 3.52 8.11 3.62
N PRO A 29 4.58 7.59 4.27
CA PRO A 29 4.51 6.34 5.03
C PRO A 29 3.56 6.42 6.23
N GLU A 30 3.33 7.62 6.75
CA GLU A 30 2.50 7.86 7.93
C GLU A 30 1.07 7.39 7.73
N LEU A 31 0.46 7.70 6.56
CA LEU A 31 -0.93 7.32 6.26
C LEU A 31 -1.09 5.80 6.16
N SER A 32 -0.19 5.13 5.41
CA SER A 32 -0.22 3.67 5.30
C SER A 32 0.05 2.99 6.64
N ARG A 33 0.93 3.58 7.45
CA ARG A 33 1.23 3.12 8.82
C ARG A 33 0.02 3.29 9.74
N ALA A 34 -0.68 4.40 9.69
CA ALA A 34 -1.89 4.64 10.46
C ALA A 34 -2.97 3.61 10.12
N LEU A 35 -3.22 3.38 8.83
CA LEU A 35 -4.19 2.37 8.38
C LEU A 35 -3.80 0.96 8.80
N ALA A 36 -2.53 0.56 8.67
CA ALA A 36 -2.05 -0.74 9.11
C ALA A 36 -2.18 -0.92 10.63
N SER A 37 -1.86 0.12 11.40
CA SER A 37 -2.01 0.13 12.85
C SER A 37 -3.47 0.04 13.29
N SER A 38 -4.40 0.58 12.50
CA SER A 38 -5.84 0.46 12.68
C SER A 38 -6.40 -0.89 12.18
N GLY A 39 -5.52 -1.78 11.70
CA GLY A 39 -5.85 -3.16 11.38
C GLY A 39 -6.01 -3.47 9.90
N SER A 40 -5.63 -2.60 8.97
CA SER A 40 -5.61 -2.94 7.54
C SER A 40 -4.73 -4.16 7.29
N GLU A 41 -5.23 -5.07 6.51
CA GLU A 41 -4.54 -6.28 6.05
C GLU A 41 -4.16 -6.16 4.56
N ILE A 42 -4.87 -5.30 3.87
CA ILE A 42 -4.68 -4.97 2.45
C ILE A 42 -4.72 -3.45 2.32
N LEU A 43 -3.73 -2.86 1.70
CA LEU A 43 -3.75 -1.45 1.26
C LEU A 43 -4.10 -1.40 -0.22
N VAL A 44 -5.13 -0.66 -0.56
CA VAL A 44 -5.54 -0.39 -1.94
C VAL A 44 -5.06 1.00 -2.34
N VAL A 45 -4.36 1.10 -3.48
CA VAL A 45 -3.69 2.32 -3.94
C VAL A 45 -4.13 2.69 -5.35
N PRO A 46 -5.39 3.12 -5.54
CA PRO A 46 -5.83 3.59 -6.86
C PRO A 46 -5.05 4.82 -7.28
N SER A 47 -4.53 4.80 -8.51
CA SER A 47 -3.58 5.81 -8.97
C SER A 47 -3.75 6.16 -10.44
N ALA A 48 -3.33 7.36 -10.75
CA ALA A 48 -2.97 7.83 -12.08
C ALA A 48 -1.52 8.35 -12.00
N TRP A 49 -0.57 7.40 -11.88
CA TRP A 49 0.83 7.71 -11.60
C TRP A 49 1.51 8.30 -12.81
N VAL A 50 1.87 9.56 -12.73
CA VAL A 50 2.45 10.31 -13.84
C VAL A 50 3.83 9.78 -14.22
N ASN A 51 4.04 9.55 -15.53
CA ASN A 51 5.33 9.20 -16.10
C ASN A 51 6.37 10.28 -15.89
N GLY A 52 7.65 9.91 -16.00
CA GLY A 52 8.78 10.80 -15.90
C GLY A 52 10.04 10.08 -15.42
N PRO A 53 11.19 10.74 -15.37
CA PRO A 53 12.42 10.16 -14.88
C PRO A 53 12.24 9.50 -13.51
N MET A 54 12.68 8.25 -13.37
CA MET A 54 12.61 7.44 -12.15
C MET A 54 11.19 7.17 -11.60
N LYS A 55 10.11 7.62 -12.26
CA LYS A 55 8.74 7.50 -11.74
C LYS A 55 8.27 6.06 -11.61
N GLU A 56 8.62 5.20 -12.56
CA GLU A 56 8.29 3.76 -12.46
C GLU A 56 9.06 3.10 -11.33
N GLU A 57 10.33 3.47 -11.12
CA GLU A 57 11.13 2.96 -10.02
C GLU A 57 10.57 3.42 -8.66
N HIS A 58 10.18 4.68 -8.54
CA HIS A 58 9.48 5.18 -7.36
C HIS A 58 8.18 4.38 -7.10
N TRP A 59 7.41 4.11 -8.16
CA TRP A 59 6.17 3.35 -8.05
C TRP A 59 6.39 1.96 -7.49
N LEU A 60 7.34 1.22 -8.06
CA LEU A 60 7.71 -0.13 -7.60
C LEU A 60 8.23 -0.11 -6.16
N THR A 61 9.19 0.77 -5.89
CA THR A 61 9.86 0.84 -4.59
C THR A 61 8.88 1.23 -3.49
N LEU A 62 8.06 2.25 -3.70
CA LEU A 62 7.10 2.71 -2.69
C LEU A 62 6.03 1.67 -2.39
N ASN A 63 5.44 1.02 -3.40
CA ASN A 63 4.45 -0.02 -3.17
C ASN A 63 5.03 -1.21 -2.39
N LYS A 64 6.26 -1.64 -2.73
CA LYS A 64 6.99 -2.67 -1.99
C LYS A 64 7.28 -2.24 -0.55
N SER A 65 7.74 -1.00 -0.35
CA SER A 65 8.02 -0.46 0.98
C SER A 65 6.76 -0.46 1.85
N ARG A 66 5.62 0.01 1.33
CA ARG A 66 4.35 -0.01 2.07
C ARG A 66 3.92 -1.41 2.46
N ALA A 67 4.15 -2.41 1.60
CA ALA A 67 3.87 -3.80 1.92
C ALA A 67 4.78 -4.33 3.04
N ILE A 68 6.10 -4.17 2.89
CA ILE A 68 7.13 -4.70 3.80
C ILE A 68 7.01 -4.08 5.19
N GLU A 69 7.03 -2.75 5.27
CA GLU A 69 7.05 -2.02 6.54
C GLU A 69 5.77 -2.18 7.38
N ASN A 70 4.66 -2.57 6.74
CA ASN A 70 3.37 -2.76 7.38
C ASN A 70 2.95 -4.23 7.48
N GLY A 71 3.68 -5.14 6.83
CA GLY A 71 3.36 -6.56 6.78
C GLY A 71 1.94 -6.80 6.24
N CYS A 72 1.58 -6.18 5.12
CA CYS A 72 0.26 -6.25 4.50
C CYS A 72 0.39 -6.42 2.98
N TYR A 73 -0.69 -6.86 2.33
CA TYR A 73 -0.77 -6.78 0.87
C TYR A 73 -0.92 -5.34 0.40
N VAL A 74 -0.38 -5.05 -0.78
CA VAL A 74 -0.64 -3.81 -1.51
C VAL A 74 -1.23 -4.17 -2.86
N ILE A 75 -2.39 -3.61 -3.19
CA ILE A 75 -3.07 -3.73 -4.48
C ILE A 75 -3.15 -2.34 -5.08
N ALA A 76 -2.38 -2.11 -6.11
CA ALA A 76 -2.17 -0.79 -6.68
C ALA A 76 -2.60 -0.73 -8.15
N PRO A 77 -3.92 -0.56 -8.42
CA PRO A 77 -4.38 -0.28 -9.77
C PRO A 77 -3.89 1.08 -10.23
N ASP A 78 -3.33 1.13 -11.44
CA ASP A 78 -2.79 2.36 -12.03
C ASP A 78 -3.41 2.62 -13.39
N HIS A 79 -3.79 3.87 -13.62
CA HIS A 79 -4.40 4.31 -14.87
C HIS A 79 -3.39 4.23 -16.03
N LEU A 80 -3.80 3.59 -17.12
CA LEU A 80 -3.02 3.55 -18.36
C LEU A 80 -3.37 4.75 -19.24
N GLY A 81 -2.37 5.49 -19.71
CA GLY A 81 -2.56 6.63 -20.60
C GLY A 81 -1.23 7.23 -21.03
N HIS A 82 -1.28 8.23 -21.92
CA HIS A 82 -0.06 8.82 -22.50
C HIS A 82 0.90 9.39 -21.45
N ILE A 83 0.33 9.98 -20.39
CA ILE A 83 1.11 10.66 -19.33
C ILE A 83 1.20 9.82 -18.05
N TYR A 84 0.61 8.61 -18.02
CA TYR A 84 0.58 7.75 -16.84
C TYR A 84 1.37 6.45 -17.06
N SER A 85 1.88 5.88 -15.98
CA SER A 85 2.71 4.67 -16.06
C SER A 85 1.90 3.43 -16.43
N GLY A 86 0.64 3.37 -16.00
CA GLY A 86 -0.28 2.26 -16.27
C GLY A 86 0.19 0.93 -15.69
N ARG A 87 1.03 0.98 -14.65
CA ARG A 87 1.69 -0.21 -14.11
C ARG A 87 0.96 -0.74 -12.88
N SER A 88 -0.24 -1.28 -13.09
CA SER A 88 -0.99 -1.92 -12.00
C SER A 88 -0.22 -3.09 -11.41
N LEU A 89 -0.13 -3.16 -10.07
CA LEU A 89 0.61 -4.21 -9.36
C LEU A 89 -0.15 -4.76 -8.15
N ALA A 90 0.27 -5.98 -7.75
CA ALA A 90 -0.03 -6.54 -6.45
C ALA A 90 1.27 -7.00 -5.78
N VAL A 91 1.42 -6.68 -4.51
CA VAL A 91 2.62 -6.98 -3.71
C VAL A 91 2.20 -7.71 -2.44
N ASP A 92 2.93 -8.75 -2.06
CA ASP A 92 2.68 -9.49 -0.82
C ASP A 92 3.33 -8.82 0.41
N PRO A 93 3.03 -9.28 1.62
CA PRO A 93 3.59 -8.72 2.86
C PRO A 93 5.13 -8.79 2.99
N TYR A 94 5.81 -9.58 2.15
CA TYR A 94 7.27 -9.67 2.09
C TYR A 94 7.88 -8.79 1.00
N GLY A 95 7.05 -8.05 0.25
CA GLY A 95 7.50 -7.19 -0.85
C GLY A 95 7.69 -7.92 -2.17
N LYS A 96 7.25 -9.20 -2.28
CA LYS A 96 7.25 -9.95 -3.54
C LYS A 96 6.13 -9.42 -4.44
N ILE A 97 6.46 -9.08 -5.66
CA ILE A 97 5.46 -8.72 -6.67
C ILE A 97 4.75 -10.00 -7.11
N LEU A 98 3.44 -10.05 -6.87
CA LEU A 98 2.55 -11.15 -7.27
C LEU A 98 1.96 -10.93 -8.67
N LEU A 99 1.73 -9.68 -9.02
CA LEU A 99 1.23 -9.24 -10.33
C LEU A 99 1.92 -7.95 -10.72
N ASP A 100 2.37 -7.86 -11.95
CA ASP A 100 2.84 -6.64 -12.61
C ASP A 100 2.23 -6.60 -14.01
N MET A 101 1.25 -5.76 -14.22
CA MET A 101 0.59 -5.63 -15.51
C MET A 101 1.41 -4.84 -16.51
N LYS A 102 2.45 -4.15 -16.06
CA LYS A 102 3.23 -3.25 -16.92
C LYS A 102 2.29 -2.28 -17.65
N LYS A 103 2.44 -2.15 -18.97
CA LYS A 103 1.59 -1.29 -19.82
C LYS A 103 0.44 -2.07 -20.49
N ARG A 104 -0.08 -3.12 -19.85
CA ARG A 104 -1.19 -3.91 -20.38
C ARG A 104 -2.52 -3.41 -19.83
N GLN A 105 -3.44 -3.09 -20.71
CA GLN A 105 -4.83 -2.83 -20.36
C GLN A 105 -5.54 -4.16 -20.06
N GLY A 106 -6.40 -4.17 -19.07
CA GLY A 106 -7.22 -5.33 -18.74
C GLY A 106 -7.40 -5.55 -17.24
N ILE A 107 -7.77 -6.77 -16.89
CA ILE A 107 -7.98 -7.20 -15.51
C ILE A 107 -6.89 -8.20 -15.13
N GLY A 108 -6.31 -8.01 -13.96
CA GLY A 108 -5.35 -8.94 -13.36
C GLY A 108 -5.92 -9.59 -12.11
N TYR A 109 -5.57 -10.85 -11.87
CA TYR A 109 -6.03 -11.62 -10.71
C TYR A 109 -4.85 -12.09 -9.89
N VAL A 110 -4.98 -12.05 -8.58
CA VAL A 110 -4.01 -12.62 -7.63
C VAL A 110 -4.75 -13.38 -6.53
N ASN A 111 -4.18 -14.49 -6.11
CA ASN A 111 -4.63 -15.18 -4.92
C ASN A 111 -3.93 -14.60 -3.70
N ILE A 112 -4.70 -14.19 -2.71
CA ILE A 112 -4.19 -13.69 -1.43
C ILE A 112 -4.73 -14.54 -0.28
N SER A 113 -4.00 -14.57 0.83
CA SER A 113 -4.46 -15.20 2.06
C SER A 113 -4.13 -14.32 3.25
N ILE A 114 -5.14 -14.01 4.05
CA ILE A 114 -4.95 -13.20 5.27
C ILE A 114 -4.08 -13.92 6.30
N SER A 115 -3.98 -15.25 6.25
CA SER A 115 -3.04 -15.99 7.08
C SER A 115 -1.58 -15.59 6.83
N VAL A 116 -1.23 -15.20 5.60
CA VAL A 116 0.12 -14.69 5.27
C VAL A 116 0.39 -13.40 6.03
N VAL A 117 -0.55 -12.45 6.05
CA VAL A 117 -0.43 -11.21 6.82
C VAL A 117 -0.22 -11.50 8.30
N ARG A 118 -1.05 -12.37 8.88
CA ARG A 118 -0.97 -12.74 10.30
C ARG A 118 0.36 -13.38 10.64
N ASN A 119 0.81 -14.33 9.82
CA ASN A 119 2.08 -15.03 10.00
C ASN A 119 3.28 -14.10 9.85
N THR A 120 3.24 -13.19 8.86
CA THR A 120 4.29 -12.18 8.67
C THR A 120 4.40 -11.29 9.90
N ARG A 121 3.28 -10.73 10.38
CA ARG A 121 3.26 -9.86 11.56
C ARG A 121 3.59 -10.57 12.87
N LYS A 122 3.38 -11.91 12.94
CA LYS A 122 3.82 -12.74 14.07
C LYS A 122 5.33 -12.94 14.05
N LYS A 123 5.92 -13.25 12.88
CA LYS A 123 7.37 -13.45 12.71
C LYS A 123 8.15 -12.15 12.80
N LEU A 124 7.61 -11.09 12.23
CA LEU A 124 8.17 -9.74 12.22
C LEU A 124 7.14 -8.80 12.87
N PRO A 125 7.23 -8.55 14.19
CA PRO A 125 6.24 -7.77 14.93
C PRO A 125 6.37 -6.25 14.65
N LEU A 126 6.33 -5.87 13.37
CA LEU A 126 6.58 -4.54 12.80
C LEU A 126 5.73 -3.43 13.45
N LEU A 127 4.47 -3.73 13.74
CA LEU A 127 3.55 -2.76 14.34
C LEU A 127 3.71 -2.68 15.85
N LYS A 128 4.01 -3.82 16.51
CA LYS A 128 4.16 -3.91 17.97
C LYS A 128 5.44 -3.27 18.47
N ASN A 129 6.55 -3.44 17.74
CA ASN A 129 7.88 -2.98 18.15
C ASN A 129 8.13 -1.49 17.89
N ARG A 130 7.10 -0.76 17.45
CA ARG A 130 7.22 0.70 17.25
C ARG A 130 7.34 1.40 18.60
N ARG A 131 8.27 2.32 18.66
CA ARG A 131 8.48 3.20 19.83
C ARG A 131 7.53 4.41 19.73
N THR A 132 6.22 4.15 19.81
CA THR A 132 5.19 5.20 19.73
C THR A 132 5.33 6.24 20.84
N ASP A 133 5.88 5.84 21.98
CA ASP A 133 6.27 6.70 23.10
C ASP A 133 7.27 7.79 22.69
N LEU A 134 8.19 7.46 21.77
CA LEU A 134 9.19 8.41 21.26
C LEU A 134 8.64 9.21 20.07
N TYR A 135 7.96 8.53 19.14
CA TYR A 135 7.55 9.14 17.87
C TYR A 135 6.43 10.18 18.05
N SER A 136 5.60 10.06 19.09
CA SER A 136 4.56 11.04 19.40
C SER A 136 5.09 12.43 19.76
N ASN A 137 6.35 12.52 20.16
CA ASN A 137 7.01 13.78 20.53
C ASN A 137 7.61 14.53 19.32
N PHE A 138 7.71 13.86 18.18
CA PHE A 138 8.14 14.50 16.92
C PHE A 138 6.92 15.17 16.28
N ARG A 139 6.86 16.49 16.33
CA ARG A 139 5.95 17.28 15.48
C ARG A 139 6.55 17.26 14.07
N LEU A 140 5.94 16.49 13.18
CA LEU A 140 6.20 16.54 11.75
C LEU A 140 5.45 17.73 11.14
#